data_c3119950e8b751b0aa2b453d09ae532f
#
_entry.id   c3119950e8b751b0aa2b453d09ae532f
#
_cell.length_a   1.000
_cell.length_b   1.000
_cell.length_c   1.000
_cell.angle_alpha   90.00
_cell.angle_beta   90.00
_cell.angle_gamma   90.00
#
_symmetry.space_group_name_H-M   'P 1'
#
loop_
_entity.id
_entity.type
_entity.pdbx_description
1 polymer ?
#
loop_
_entity_poly.entity_id
_entity_poly.type
_entity_poly.pdbx_seq_one_letter_code
_entity_poly.pdbx_strand_id
1 'polypeptide(L)'
;MAQDGRKSGGARFFSYFEGRKTREGVPTPHLMEELSSRKRDVPRWSQAFGPLGFTLVMVAMGAGSIYFGATVAGVLFCLIGVVPVAAVTLLVARALPRVFGAQRGGGEEELGPYLGGGGDGRVRAMCPGLFEQEREKIEWNRAEEADRTWRWLQALPCGVERVETTSDDGCRLVGRAIACRPESRRWLVFAHGYADNWRAGLTYARRYAELGCNLLLVDLRAHGESEGDWVGAGWLDRRDLVAWCRWVADRAGEDARVVLAGISMGAASAIMACGEDDLPEQVRACVADCAYDDFWDTAVGVVSSGSLGTPPMPAHPVLDIARLLLRLRRGGYDVASAKPLDAIARSGAPVLLVQGEDDRVVPAHMADALAAAAGGAAAGEGHELVKVPSAGHCCAVFADPDLYWEVVGAFVGAHS
;
A
#
# COMPACT_ATOMS: atom_id res chain seq x y z
N MET A 1 -43.69 28.25 17.56
CA MET A 1 -43.50 26.80 17.55
C MET A 1 -42.76 26.43 16.25
N ALA A 2 -41.49 26.36 16.30
CA ALA A 2 -40.63 25.91 15.19
C ALA A 2 -39.98 24.60 15.64
N GLN A 3 -40.27 23.53 14.94
CA GLN A 3 -39.63 22.22 15.15
C GLN A 3 -38.31 22.16 14.39
N ASP A 4 -37.28 21.99 15.16
CA ASP A 4 -35.92 21.75 14.77
C ASP A 4 -35.79 20.31 14.23
N GLY A 5 -35.47 20.16 12.94
CA GLY A 5 -35.29 18.88 12.27
C GLY A 5 -33.83 18.64 11.94
N ARG A 6 -33.03 18.17 12.89
CA ARG A 6 -31.71 17.61 12.63
C ARG A 6 -31.85 16.31 11.83
N LYS A 7 -31.57 16.38 10.55
CA LYS A 7 -31.40 15.18 9.70
C LYS A 7 -30.00 14.66 9.87
N SER A 8 -29.89 13.41 10.32
CA SER A 8 -28.69 12.63 10.48
C SER A 8 -27.90 12.53 9.17
N GLY A 9 -26.56 12.67 9.22
CA GLY A 9 -25.64 12.65 8.09
C GLY A 9 -25.52 11.34 7.30
N GLY A 10 -26.30 10.29 7.67
CA GLY A 10 -26.25 8.99 6.99
C GLY A 10 -26.99 8.91 5.66
N ALA A 11 -27.80 9.90 5.29
CA ALA A 11 -28.67 9.82 4.11
C ALA A 11 -28.07 10.39 2.82
N ARG A 12 -26.89 11.04 2.86
CA ARG A 12 -26.26 11.62 1.66
C ARG A 12 -25.40 10.61 0.88
N PHE A 13 -25.06 9.48 1.48
CA PHE A 13 -24.15 8.50 0.90
C PHE A 13 -24.76 7.67 -0.24
N PHE A 14 -26.10 7.50 -0.28
CA PHE A 14 -26.76 6.62 -1.25
C PHE A 14 -27.34 7.34 -2.49
N SER A 15 -27.50 8.65 -2.50
CA SER A 15 -28.20 9.34 -3.59
C SER A 15 -27.32 9.64 -4.83
N TYR A 16 -26.00 9.51 -4.72
CA TYR A 16 -25.07 9.79 -5.84
C TYR A 16 -24.97 8.63 -6.85
N PHE A 17 -25.35 7.42 -6.45
CA PHE A 17 -25.17 6.20 -7.27
C PHE A 17 -26.39 5.74 -8.07
N GLU A 18 -27.58 6.31 -7.85
CA GLU A 18 -28.83 5.86 -8.53
C GLU A 18 -28.95 6.26 -10.01
N GLY A 19 -28.02 7.00 -10.57
CA GLY A 19 -28.14 7.57 -11.94
C GLY A 19 -27.33 6.92 -13.04
N ARG A 20 -26.46 5.94 -12.80
CA ARG A 20 -25.61 5.34 -13.85
C ARG A 20 -26.07 3.93 -14.24
N LYS A 21 -26.55 3.81 -15.50
CA LYS A 21 -26.94 2.55 -16.13
C LYS A 21 -25.79 1.54 -16.12
N THR A 22 -26.05 0.34 -15.59
CA THR A 22 -25.19 -0.85 -15.76
C THR A 22 -24.95 -1.12 -17.23
N ARG A 23 -23.69 -1.25 -17.66
CA ARG A 23 -23.31 -1.63 -19.02
C ARG A 23 -23.64 -3.11 -19.23
N GLU A 24 -24.45 -3.41 -20.26
CA GLU A 24 -24.70 -4.79 -20.72
C GLU A 24 -23.38 -5.42 -21.20
N GLY A 25 -23.06 -6.60 -20.69
CA GLY A 25 -21.93 -7.43 -21.13
C GLY A 25 -20.72 -7.51 -20.18
N VAL A 26 -20.70 -6.78 -19.08
CA VAL A 26 -19.67 -6.94 -18.04
C VAL A 26 -20.20 -7.94 -16.99
N PRO A 27 -19.42 -8.97 -16.58
CA PRO A 27 -19.82 -9.84 -15.49
C PRO A 27 -20.15 -8.98 -14.27
N THR A 28 -21.33 -9.18 -13.71
CA THR A 28 -21.75 -8.43 -12.51
C THR A 28 -20.75 -8.67 -11.40
N PRO A 29 -20.50 -7.67 -10.52
CA PRO A 29 -19.62 -7.82 -9.35
C PRO A 29 -19.91 -9.10 -8.56
N HIS A 30 -21.16 -9.51 -8.47
CA HIS A 30 -21.63 -10.74 -7.83
C HIS A 30 -21.03 -12.03 -8.44
N LEU A 31 -20.84 -12.09 -9.75
CA LEU A 31 -20.27 -13.28 -10.42
C LEU A 31 -18.75 -13.35 -10.17
N MET A 32 -18.07 -12.20 -10.13
CA MET A 32 -16.63 -12.13 -9.79
C MET A 32 -16.40 -12.42 -8.32
N GLU A 33 -17.30 -11.99 -7.45
CA GLU A 33 -17.28 -12.29 -6.01
C GLU A 33 -17.52 -13.78 -5.77
N GLU A 34 -18.48 -14.40 -6.47
CA GLU A 34 -18.74 -15.84 -6.41
C GLU A 34 -17.57 -16.68 -6.96
N LEU A 35 -16.91 -16.23 -8.02
CA LEU A 35 -15.72 -16.87 -8.56
C LEU A 35 -14.49 -16.67 -7.65
N SER A 36 -14.38 -15.54 -6.97
CA SER A 36 -13.31 -15.29 -5.98
C SER A 36 -13.55 -16.05 -4.67
N SER A 37 -14.80 -16.17 -4.22
CA SER A 37 -15.17 -16.92 -3.03
C SER A 37 -14.94 -18.42 -3.21
N ARG A 38 -15.28 -18.98 -4.37
CA ARG A 38 -14.99 -20.41 -4.68
C ARG A 38 -13.51 -20.74 -4.70
N LYS A 39 -12.61 -19.77 -4.99
CA LYS A 39 -11.15 -19.97 -4.88
C LYS A 39 -10.62 -19.89 -3.45
N ARG A 40 -11.39 -19.29 -2.52
CA ARG A 40 -10.98 -19.18 -1.10
C ARG A 40 -11.20 -20.46 -0.30
N ASP A 41 -12.06 -21.37 -0.77
CA ASP A 41 -12.42 -22.59 -0.05
C ASP A 41 -11.39 -23.72 -0.13
N VAL A 42 -10.29 -23.54 -0.87
CA VAL A 42 -9.17 -24.49 -0.78
C VAL A 42 -8.37 -24.16 0.47
N PRO A 43 -8.41 -25.02 1.51
CA PRO A 43 -7.72 -24.72 2.74
C PRO A 43 -6.24 -24.42 2.49
N ARG A 44 -5.73 -23.29 2.99
CA ARG A 44 -4.33 -22.85 2.79
C ARG A 44 -3.31 -23.97 3.11
N TRP A 45 -3.60 -24.79 4.11
CA TRP A 45 -2.77 -25.94 4.45
C TRP A 45 -2.72 -27.03 3.37
N SER A 46 -3.76 -27.22 2.55
CA SER A 46 -3.74 -28.23 1.49
C SER A 46 -2.81 -27.86 0.34
N GLN A 47 -2.59 -26.56 0.09
CA GLN A 47 -1.64 -26.07 -0.92
C GLN A 47 -0.19 -26.20 -0.41
N ALA A 48 0.06 -25.92 0.88
CA ALA A 48 1.39 -26.05 1.48
C ALA A 48 1.73 -27.53 1.81
N PHE A 49 0.76 -28.32 2.24
CA PHE A 49 0.97 -29.75 2.56
C PHE A 49 1.24 -30.59 1.32
N GLY A 50 0.75 -30.24 0.14
CA GLY A 50 0.98 -31.01 -1.08
C GLY A 50 2.47 -31.23 -1.36
N PRO A 51 3.28 -30.18 -1.57
CA PRO A 51 4.73 -30.33 -1.82
C PRO A 51 5.51 -30.85 -0.62
N LEU A 52 5.22 -30.35 0.60
CA LEU A 52 5.91 -30.83 1.82
C LEU A 52 5.50 -32.26 2.16
N GLY A 53 4.23 -32.60 2.06
CA GLY A 53 3.72 -33.96 2.26
C GLY A 53 4.35 -34.93 1.24
N PHE A 54 4.42 -34.55 -0.03
CA PHE A 54 5.11 -35.32 -1.06
C PHE A 54 6.58 -35.55 -0.71
N THR A 55 7.30 -34.49 -0.31
CA THR A 55 8.70 -34.58 0.10
C THR A 55 8.87 -35.53 1.28
N LEU A 56 8.05 -35.42 2.31
CA LEU A 56 8.10 -36.29 3.50
C LEU A 56 7.85 -37.76 3.13
N VAL A 57 6.87 -38.04 2.28
CA VAL A 57 6.59 -39.40 1.79
C VAL A 57 7.77 -39.95 1.01
N MET A 58 8.34 -39.17 0.09
CA MET A 58 9.48 -39.62 -0.71
C MET A 58 10.73 -39.86 0.12
N VAL A 59 10.99 -39.03 1.13
CA VAL A 59 12.11 -39.23 2.08
C VAL A 59 11.87 -40.45 2.96
N ALA A 60 10.64 -40.66 3.46
CA ALA A 60 10.29 -41.86 4.24
C ALA A 60 10.41 -43.14 3.43
N MET A 61 9.94 -43.14 2.18
CA MET A 61 10.12 -44.27 1.24
C MET A 61 11.59 -44.53 0.96
N GLY A 62 12.40 -43.47 0.79
CA GLY A 62 13.83 -43.53 0.61
C GLY A 62 14.54 -44.19 1.80
N ALA A 63 14.24 -43.73 3.01
CA ALA A 63 14.80 -44.29 4.24
C ALA A 63 14.39 -45.77 4.45
N GLY A 64 13.10 -46.08 4.21
CA GLY A 64 12.61 -47.46 4.23
C GLY A 64 13.31 -48.35 3.22
N SER A 65 13.49 -47.89 1.99
CA SER A 65 14.19 -48.64 0.94
C SER A 65 15.66 -48.90 1.31
N ILE A 66 16.33 -47.92 1.89
CA ILE A 66 17.73 -48.10 2.37
C ILE A 66 17.76 -49.11 3.52
N TYR A 67 16.85 -49.02 4.46
CA TYR A 67 16.75 -49.95 5.58
C TYR A 67 16.56 -51.40 5.13
N PHE A 68 15.79 -51.64 4.08
CA PHE A 68 15.57 -52.96 3.48
C PHE A 68 16.65 -53.36 2.41
N GLY A 69 17.75 -52.66 2.32
CA GLY A 69 18.87 -53.04 1.45
C GLY A 69 18.78 -52.51 -0.02
N ALA A 70 17.70 -51.80 -0.36
CA ALA A 70 17.54 -51.24 -1.70
C ALA A 70 18.13 -49.82 -1.77
N THR A 71 19.44 -49.69 -1.51
CA THR A 71 20.12 -48.41 -1.33
C THR A 71 19.99 -47.44 -2.51
N VAL A 72 20.12 -47.92 -3.74
CA VAL A 72 20.01 -47.07 -4.95
C VAL A 72 18.60 -46.49 -5.09
N ALA A 73 17.59 -47.34 -4.93
CA ALA A 73 16.20 -46.89 -4.98
C ALA A 73 15.89 -45.89 -3.86
N GLY A 74 16.40 -46.14 -2.67
CA GLY A 74 16.22 -45.28 -1.51
C GLY A 74 16.84 -43.87 -1.74
N VAL A 75 18.05 -43.80 -2.27
CA VAL A 75 18.72 -42.56 -2.63
C VAL A 75 17.93 -41.80 -3.71
N LEU A 76 17.43 -42.50 -4.72
CA LEU A 76 16.59 -41.87 -5.77
C LEU A 76 15.31 -41.28 -5.22
N PHE A 77 14.61 -41.99 -4.34
CA PHE A 77 13.40 -41.44 -3.68
C PHE A 77 13.70 -40.19 -2.86
N CYS A 78 14.79 -40.20 -2.07
CA CYS A 78 15.21 -39.02 -1.32
C CYS A 78 15.54 -37.84 -2.24
N LEU A 79 16.25 -38.06 -3.33
CA LEU A 79 16.58 -37.02 -4.30
C LEU A 79 15.32 -36.44 -4.98
N ILE A 80 14.38 -37.31 -5.40
CA ILE A 80 13.13 -36.86 -6.01
C ILE A 80 12.30 -36.00 -5.02
N GLY A 81 12.35 -36.29 -3.74
CA GLY A 81 11.67 -35.48 -2.73
C GLY A 81 12.38 -34.17 -2.41
N VAL A 82 13.70 -34.21 -2.20
CA VAL A 82 14.46 -33.07 -1.66
C VAL A 82 14.88 -32.07 -2.74
N VAL A 83 15.31 -32.54 -3.92
CA VAL A 83 15.86 -31.67 -4.98
C VAL A 83 14.90 -30.59 -5.44
N PRO A 84 13.61 -30.85 -5.70
CA PRO A 84 12.66 -29.80 -6.11
C PRO A 84 12.49 -28.72 -5.03
N VAL A 85 12.36 -29.09 -3.77
CA VAL A 85 12.21 -28.14 -2.65
C VAL A 85 13.48 -27.31 -2.49
N ALA A 86 14.66 -27.94 -2.55
CA ALA A 86 15.94 -27.23 -2.52
C ALA A 86 16.09 -26.26 -3.71
N ALA A 87 15.68 -26.67 -4.91
CA ALA A 87 15.72 -25.82 -6.09
C ALA A 87 14.80 -24.60 -5.94
N VAL A 88 13.55 -24.80 -5.51
CA VAL A 88 12.62 -23.70 -5.24
C VAL A 88 13.16 -22.78 -4.15
N THR A 89 13.67 -23.33 -3.05
CA THR A 89 14.27 -22.55 -1.95
C THR A 89 15.44 -21.70 -2.46
N LEU A 90 16.30 -22.25 -3.31
CA LEU A 90 17.43 -21.52 -3.89
C LEU A 90 16.97 -20.40 -4.85
N LEU A 91 15.94 -20.65 -5.66
CA LEU A 91 15.34 -19.63 -6.53
C LEU A 91 14.72 -18.51 -5.72
N VAL A 92 13.94 -18.84 -4.69
CA VAL A 92 13.34 -17.86 -3.79
C VAL A 92 14.42 -17.06 -3.05
N ALA A 93 15.45 -17.73 -2.54
CA ALA A 93 16.58 -17.06 -1.86
C ALA A 93 17.33 -16.07 -2.76
N ARG A 94 17.41 -16.34 -4.07
CA ARG A 94 17.97 -15.41 -5.06
C ARG A 94 17.02 -14.27 -5.44
N ALA A 95 15.72 -14.52 -5.46
CA ALA A 95 14.72 -13.52 -5.78
C ALA A 95 14.43 -12.56 -4.60
N LEU A 96 14.55 -13.07 -3.37
CA LEU A 96 14.22 -12.33 -2.14
C LEU A 96 14.84 -10.92 -2.06
N PRO A 97 16.15 -10.71 -2.34
CA PRO A 97 16.74 -9.38 -2.33
C PRO A 97 16.21 -8.45 -3.43
N ARG A 98 15.65 -8.98 -4.51
CA ARG A 98 15.06 -8.16 -5.58
C ARG A 98 13.67 -7.68 -5.24
N VAL A 99 12.93 -8.46 -4.46
CA VAL A 99 11.54 -8.15 -4.07
C VAL A 99 11.50 -7.41 -2.73
N PHE A 100 12.24 -7.86 -1.74
CA PHE A 100 12.23 -7.29 -0.39
C PHE A 100 13.50 -6.53 -0.01
N GLY A 101 14.55 -6.61 -0.82
CA GLY A 101 15.78 -5.83 -0.59
C GLY A 101 15.59 -4.35 -0.91
N ALA A 102 16.62 -3.57 -0.60
CA ALA A 102 16.57 -2.12 -0.77
C ALA A 102 16.27 -1.71 -2.23
N GLN A 103 15.25 -0.91 -2.40
CA GLN A 103 14.76 -0.33 -3.65
C GLN A 103 15.40 1.06 -3.82
N ARG A 104 16.72 1.11 -4.00
CA ARG A 104 17.47 2.35 -4.14
C ARG A 104 17.52 2.75 -5.60
N GLY A 105 16.60 3.58 -6.03
CA GLY A 105 16.55 4.12 -7.38
C GLY A 105 16.22 5.61 -7.38
N GLY A 106 16.72 6.32 -8.40
CA GLY A 106 16.39 7.71 -8.64
C GLY A 106 17.29 8.71 -7.92
N GLY A 107 18.51 8.92 -8.41
CA GLY A 107 19.34 10.08 -8.06
C GLY A 107 18.61 11.40 -8.32
N GLU A 108 19.15 12.52 -7.85
CA GLU A 108 18.54 13.87 -7.99
C GLU A 108 18.24 14.29 -9.44
N GLU A 109 18.86 13.64 -10.43
CA GLU A 109 18.79 14.02 -11.85
C GLU A 109 17.50 13.58 -12.57
N GLU A 110 16.64 12.70 -11.99
CA GLU A 110 15.48 12.15 -12.68
C GLU A 110 14.12 12.60 -12.10
N LEU A 111 13.87 13.89 -12.05
CA LEU A 111 12.50 14.40 -11.80
C LEU A 111 11.57 14.18 -13.01
N GLY A 112 12.13 14.12 -14.22
CA GLY A 112 11.37 14.01 -15.47
C GLY A 112 10.37 12.85 -15.54
N PRO A 113 10.71 11.60 -15.17
CA PRO A 113 9.78 10.47 -15.21
C PRO A 113 8.57 10.60 -14.27
N TYR A 114 8.75 11.32 -13.15
CA TYR A 114 7.67 11.53 -12.16
C TYR A 114 6.78 12.73 -12.54
N LEU A 115 7.34 13.70 -13.27
CA LEU A 115 6.68 14.94 -13.67
C LEU A 115 6.25 14.96 -15.15
N GLY A 116 5.94 13.80 -15.74
CA GLY A 116 5.37 13.75 -17.08
C GLY A 116 6.02 12.81 -18.10
N GLY A 117 7.14 12.14 -17.74
CA GLY A 117 7.91 11.33 -18.68
C GLY A 117 7.66 9.81 -18.64
N GLY A 118 6.74 9.33 -17.86
CA GLY A 118 6.42 7.90 -17.81
C GLY A 118 5.30 7.57 -18.79
N GLY A 119 5.65 7.18 -20.02
CA GLY A 119 4.67 6.84 -21.03
C GLY A 119 3.79 5.65 -20.66
N ASP A 120 2.80 5.44 -21.49
CA ASP A 120 1.82 4.34 -21.72
C ASP A 120 1.87 3.07 -20.83
N GLY A 121 3.04 2.65 -20.41
CA GLY A 121 3.21 1.36 -19.73
C GLY A 121 2.75 1.34 -18.27
N ARG A 122 2.87 2.45 -17.52
CA ARG A 122 2.58 2.48 -16.08
C ARG A 122 1.08 2.42 -15.80
N VAL A 123 0.28 3.25 -16.48
CA VAL A 123 -1.18 3.24 -16.34
C VAL A 123 -1.75 1.91 -16.85
N ARG A 124 -1.24 1.40 -17.97
CA ARG A 124 -1.65 0.09 -18.49
C ARG A 124 -1.38 -1.05 -17.48
N ALA A 125 -0.25 -1.02 -16.79
CA ALA A 125 0.10 -2.00 -15.77
C ALA A 125 -0.80 -1.89 -14.51
N MET A 126 -1.14 -0.66 -14.11
CA MET A 126 -1.96 -0.39 -12.92
C MET A 126 -3.47 -0.53 -13.19
N CYS A 127 -3.89 -0.39 -14.46
CA CYS A 127 -5.28 -0.43 -14.88
C CYS A 127 -5.55 -1.46 -15.99
N PRO A 128 -5.18 -2.73 -15.85
CA PRO A 128 -5.25 -3.71 -16.94
C PRO A 128 -6.69 -4.05 -17.36
N GLY A 129 -7.68 -3.72 -16.53
CA GLY A 129 -9.09 -4.00 -16.78
C GLY A 129 -9.89 -2.87 -17.40
N LEU A 130 -9.31 -1.66 -17.50
CA LEU A 130 -10.01 -0.50 -18.02
C LEU A 130 -10.03 -0.49 -19.55
N PHE A 131 -11.05 0.18 -20.11
CA PHE A 131 -11.10 0.48 -21.54
C PHE A 131 -10.02 1.50 -21.91
N GLU A 132 -9.60 1.50 -23.19
CA GLU A 132 -8.56 2.39 -23.69
C GLU A 132 -8.85 3.87 -23.39
N GLN A 133 -10.08 4.32 -23.66
CA GLN A 133 -10.50 5.71 -23.39
C GLN A 133 -10.39 6.13 -21.93
N GLU A 134 -10.64 5.19 -21.00
CA GLU A 134 -10.49 5.45 -19.55
C GLU A 134 -9.01 5.57 -19.19
N ARG A 135 -8.16 4.70 -19.74
CA ARG A 135 -6.71 4.78 -19.56
C ARG A 135 -6.13 6.07 -20.13
N GLU A 136 -6.52 6.45 -21.35
CA GLU A 136 -6.10 7.72 -21.97
C GLU A 136 -6.49 8.92 -21.13
N LYS A 137 -7.70 8.93 -20.54
CA LYS A 137 -8.13 9.98 -19.61
C LYS A 137 -7.23 10.05 -18.36
N ILE A 138 -6.92 8.90 -17.77
CA ILE A 138 -6.04 8.81 -16.58
C ILE A 138 -4.64 9.30 -16.93
N GLU A 139 -4.08 8.91 -18.08
CA GLU A 139 -2.77 9.36 -18.55
C GLU A 139 -2.74 10.86 -18.81
N TRP A 140 -3.77 11.40 -19.44
CA TRP A 140 -3.90 12.83 -19.66
C TRP A 140 -3.92 13.61 -18.34
N ASN A 141 -4.81 13.25 -17.42
CA ASN A 141 -4.92 13.90 -16.12
C ASN A 141 -3.60 13.83 -15.33
N ARG A 142 -2.90 12.68 -15.40
CA ARG A 142 -1.59 12.50 -14.78
C ARG A 142 -0.54 13.43 -15.37
N ALA A 143 -0.46 13.51 -16.69
CA ALA A 143 0.50 14.38 -17.38
C ALA A 143 0.21 15.85 -17.09
N GLU A 144 -1.05 16.26 -17.08
CA GLU A 144 -1.46 17.62 -16.77
C GLU A 144 -1.13 18.00 -15.32
N GLU A 145 -1.39 17.13 -14.34
CA GLU A 145 -1.04 17.39 -12.95
C GLU A 145 0.48 17.44 -12.75
N ALA A 146 1.23 16.59 -13.43
CA ALA A 146 2.69 16.63 -13.41
C ALA A 146 3.25 17.97 -13.93
N ASP A 147 2.72 18.48 -15.03
CA ASP A 147 3.13 19.79 -15.59
C ASP A 147 2.74 20.95 -14.65
N ARG A 148 1.54 20.90 -14.06
CA ARG A 148 1.10 21.89 -13.07
C ARG A 148 2.00 21.88 -11.83
N THR A 149 2.32 20.69 -11.32
CA THR A 149 3.20 20.54 -10.15
C THR A 149 4.61 21.01 -10.45
N TRP A 150 5.15 20.72 -11.65
CA TRP A 150 6.46 21.22 -12.07
C TRP A 150 6.54 22.75 -12.09
N ARG A 151 5.57 23.41 -12.71
CA ARG A 151 5.49 24.87 -12.72
C ARG A 151 5.34 25.46 -11.31
N TRP A 152 4.53 24.80 -10.48
CA TRP A 152 4.36 25.21 -9.09
C TRP A 152 5.67 25.09 -8.30
N LEU A 153 6.41 23.98 -8.42
CA LEU A 153 7.71 23.81 -7.77
C LEU A 153 8.72 24.89 -8.17
N GLN A 154 8.78 25.21 -9.46
CA GLN A 154 9.67 26.27 -9.96
C GLN A 154 9.30 27.68 -9.47
N ALA A 155 8.03 27.91 -9.17
CA ALA A 155 7.53 29.20 -8.68
C ALA A 155 7.59 29.33 -7.15
N LEU A 156 7.94 28.25 -6.42
CA LEU A 156 8.01 28.30 -4.95
C LEU A 156 9.12 29.25 -4.50
N PRO A 157 8.80 30.18 -3.54
CA PRO A 157 9.81 31.03 -2.93
C PRO A 157 10.70 30.26 -1.95
N CYS A 158 10.23 29.12 -1.43
CA CYS A 158 10.97 28.22 -0.56
C CYS A 158 11.64 27.11 -1.37
N GLY A 159 12.80 26.67 -0.93
CA GLY A 159 13.46 25.49 -1.52
C GLY A 159 12.82 24.17 -1.06
N VAL A 160 13.31 23.08 -1.65
CA VAL A 160 13.06 21.71 -1.19
C VAL A 160 14.22 21.35 -0.26
N GLU A 161 13.96 21.28 1.05
CA GLU A 161 14.97 20.98 2.07
C GLU A 161 15.10 19.46 2.22
N ARG A 162 16.33 18.94 2.09
CA ARG A 162 16.63 17.56 2.45
C ARG A 162 16.73 17.45 3.97
N VAL A 163 15.94 16.57 4.55
CA VAL A 163 15.86 16.37 6.00
C VAL A 163 16.08 14.91 6.38
N GLU A 164 16.50 14.69 7.60
CA GLU A 164 16.75 13.35 8.14
C GLU A 164 16.10 13.18 9.52
N THR A 165 15.74 11.94 9.83
CA THR A 165 15.39 11.48 11.17
C THR A 165 15.88 10.06 11.37
N THR A 166 15.72 9.52 12.57
CA THR A 166 16.12 8.15 12.91
C THR A 166 14.91 7.40 13.46
N SER A 167 14.66 6.22 12.94
CA SER A 167 13.63 5.32 13.45
C SER A 167 14.03 4.72 14.80
N ASP A 168 13.07 4.16 15.53
CA ASP A 168 13.30 3.56 16.86
C ASP A 168 14.33 2.41 16.85
N ASP A 169 14.52 1.75 15.71
CA ASP A 169 15.51 0.69 15.51
C ASP A 169 16.88 1.19 15.01
N GLY A 170 17.07 2.52 14.95
CA GLY A 170 18.32 3.16 14.54
C GLY A 170 18.47 3.33 13.03
N CYS A 171 17.47 3.01 12.23
CA CYS A 171 17.48 3.22 10.79
C CYS A 171 17.43 4.72 10.46
N ARG A 172 18.42 5.23 9.70
CA ARG A 172 18.43 6.61 9.22
C ARG A 172 17.43 6.77 8.07
N LEU A 173 16.53 7.71 8.23
CA LEU A 173 15.45 8.00 7.29
C LEU A 173 15.69 9.37 6.64
N VAL A 174 15.37 9.49 5.35
CA VAL A 174 15.53 10.72 4.58
C VAL A 174 14.17 11.16 4.03
N GLY A 175 13.97 12.46 3.97
CA GLY A 175 12.75 13.06 3.40
C GLY A 175 13.06 14.41 2.76
N ARG A 176 12.02 15.01 2.21
CA ARG A 176 12.04 16.35 1.62
C ARG A 176 10.96 17.21 2.26
N ALA A 177 11.39 18.25 2.96
CA ALA A 177 10.50 19.24 3.54
C ALA A 177 10.35 20.44 2.60
N ILE A 178 9.11 20.89 2.43
CA ILE A 178 8.75 22.06 1.61
C ILE A 178 7.85 22.94 2.49
N ALA A 179 8.45 23.96 3.15
CA ALA A 179 7.74 24.90 4.00
C ALA A 179 7.08 26.01 3.14
N CYS A 180 6.16 25.61 2.25
CA CYS A 180 5.50 26.51 1.31
C CYS A 180 4.39 27.38 1.93
N ARG A 181 4.02 27.11 3.19
CA ARG A 181 3.03 27.85 3.98
C ARG A 181 3.60 28.14 5.37
N PRO A 182 4.61 29.03 5.50
CA PRO A 182 5.34 29.22 6.75
C PRO A 182 4.47 29.69 7.93
N GLU A 183 3.35 30.36 7.64
CA GLU A 183 2.34 30.78 8.63
C GLU A 183 1.39 29.65 9.08
N SER A 184 1.35 28.56 8.34
CA SER A 184 0.46 27.43 8.63
C SER A 184 1.10 26.46 9.61
N ARG A 185 0.31 25.96 10.57
CA ARG A 185 0.67 24.86 11.48
C ARG A 185 0.33 23.48 10.91
N ARG A 186 -0.33 23.45 9.73
CA ARG A 186 -0.71 22.20 9.07
C ARG A 186 0.45 21.64 8.25
N TRP A 187 0.73 20.36 8.45
CA TRP A 187 1.75 19.62 7.73
C TRP A 187 1.20 18.35 7.12
N LEU A 188 1.58 18.07 5.89
CA LEU A 188 1.42 16.75 5.28
C LEU A 188 2.69 15.93 5.55
N VAL A 189 2.54 14.70 6.04
CA VAL A 189 3.56 13.65 5.96
C VAL A 189 3.09 12.63 4.94
N PHE A 190 3.78 12.50 3.81
CA PHE A 190 3.35 11.64 2.71
C PHE A 190 4.28 10.45 2.51
N ALA A 191 3.71 9.25 2.52
CA ALA A 191 4.36 7.96 2.33
C ALA A 191 4.05 7.37 0.94
N HIS A 192 5.10 7.05 0.18
CA HIS A 192 4.98 6.48 -1.17
C HIS A 192 4.66 4.98 -1.15
N GLY A 193 4.35 4.41 -2.33
CA GLY A 193 4.12 2.99 -2.54
C GLY A 193 5.40 2.16 -2.64
N TYR A 194 5.24 0.84 -2.82
CA TYR A 194 6.35 -0.09 -3.03
C TYR A 194 7.18 0.28 -4.27
N ALA A 195 8.51 0.15 -4.15
CA ALA A 195 9.51 0.44 -5.20
C ALA A 195 9.44 1.86 -5.77
N ASP A 196 8.96 2.83 -4.99
CA ASP A 196 8.92 4.24 -5.32
C ASP A 196 9.81 5.05 -4.34
N ASN A 197 9.67 6.36 -4.28
CA ASN A 197 10.40 7.25 -3.39
C ASN A 197 9.60 8.54 -3.13
N TRP A 198 10.16 9.49 -2.40
CA TRP A 198 9.53 10.77 -2.06
C TRP A 198 8.89 11.51 -3.24
N ARG A 199 9.40 11.30 -4.48
CA ARG A 199 8.90 11.97 -5.68
C ARG A 199 7.47 11.57 -6.05
N ALA A 200 7.02 10.37 -5.64
CA ALA A 200 5.62 10.00 -5.81
C ALA A 200 4.68 10.97 -5.10
N GLY A 201 5.12 11.52 -3.97
CA GLY A 201 4.39 12.55 -3.23
C GLY A 201 4.21 13.87 -3.99
N LEU A 202 5.05 14.14 -5.01
CA LEU A 202 4.91 15.35 -5.82
C LEU A 202 3.58 15.41 -6.57
N THR A 203 3.03 14.26 -6.96
CA THR A 203 1.69 14.15 -7.55
C THR A 203 0.60 14.80 -6.69
N TYR A 204 0.77 14.76 -5.39
CA TYR A 204 -0.21 15.24 -4.41
C TYR A 204 0.19 16.60 -3.82
N ALA A 205 1.48 16.94 -3.90
CA ALA A 205 2.12 18.04 -3.18
C ALA A 205 1.45 19.40 -3.40
N ARG A 206 1.23 19.79 -4.66
CA ARG A 206 0.61 21.07 -5.02
C ARG A 206 -0.79 21.22 -4.41
N ARG A 207 -1.60 20.19 -4.50
CA ARG A 207 -2.97 20.20 -4.02
C ARG A 207 -3.05 20.26 -2.49
N TYR A 208 -2.19 19.51 -1.77
CA TYR A 208 -2.11 19.65 -0.31
C TYR A 208 -1.57 21.03 0.12
N ALA A 209 -0.65 21.62 -0.65
CA ALA A 209 -0.23 23.01 -0.41
C ALA A 209 -1.38 24.01 -0.62
N GLU A 210 -2.27 23.79 -1.59
CA GLU A 210 -3.50 24.58 -1.78
C GLU A 210 -4.46 24.40 -0.61
N LEU A 211 -4.50 23.22 0.05
CA LEU A 211 -5.23 22.98 1.30
C LEU A 211 -4.55 23.60 2.54
N GLY A 212 -3.46 24.34 2.35
CA GLY A 212 -2.75 25.06 3.42
C GLY A 212 -1.70 24.24 4.16
N CYS A 213 -1.25 23.10 3.60
CA CYS A 213 -0.22 22.27 4.22
C CYS A 213 1.19 22.72 3.85
N ASN A 214 2.11 22.69 4.81
CA ASN A 214 3.53 22.44 4.57
C ASN A 214 3.70 20.95 4.28
N LEU A 215 4.76 20.56 3.59
CA LEU A 215 4.90 19.21 3.07
C LEU A 215 6.17 18.55 3.59
N LEU A 216 6.04 17.28 3.97
CA LEU A 216 7.14 16.36 4.23
C LEU A 216 6.90 15.10 3.40
N LEU A 217 7.67 14.95 2.32
CA LEU A 217 7.62 13.80 1.43
C LEU A 217 8.77 12.87 1.81
N VAL A 218 8.47 11.68 2.29
CA VAL A 218 9.48 10.79 2.87
C VAL A 218 9.89 9.67 1.93
N ASP A 219 11.15 9.27 2.00
CA ASP A 219 11.59 7.96 1.53
C ASP A 219 11.33 6.94 2.64
N LEU A 220 10.50 5.94 2.39
CA LEU A 220 10.31 4.83 3.31
C LEU A 220 11.61 4.04 3.46
N ARG A 221 11.79 3.30 4.56
CA ARG A 221 12.99 2.47 4.76
C ARG A 221 13.27 1.57 3.56
N ALA A 222 14.53 1.35 3.27
CA ALA A 222 15.02 0.59 2.12
C ALA A 222 14.60 1.15 0.74
N HIS A 223 14.10 2.40 0.68
CA HIS A 223 13.79 3.11 -0.56
C HIS A 223 14.55 4.43 -0.63
N GLY A 224 14.74 4.93 -1.86
CA GLY A 224 15.38 6.21 -2.11
C GLY A 224 16.72 6.37 -1.39
N GLU A 225 16.85 7.41 -0.56
CA GLU A 225 18.03 7.70 0.23
C GLU A 225 17.96 7.19 1.69
N SER A 226 16.81 6.67 2.12
CA SER A 226 16.66 6.07 3.45
C SER A 226 17.44 4.77 3.57
N GLU A 227 17.98 4.52 4.76
CA GLU A 227 18.65 3.25 5.05
C GLU A 227 17.65 2.08 5.18
N GLY A 228 18.15 0.93 5.47
CA GLY A 228 17.43 -0.31 5.62
C GLY A 228 17.87 -1.34 4.57
N ASP A 229 17.93 -2.59 5.01
CA ASP A 229 18.30 -3.72 4.14
C ASP A 229 17.06 -4.33 3.48
N TRP A 230 15.90 -4.18 4.11
CA TRP A 230 14.63 -4.81 3.72
C TRP A 230 13.49 -3.80 3.68
N VAL A 231 12.69 -3.87 2.63
CA VAL A 231 11.41 -3.17 2.52
C VAL A 231 10.53 -3.56 3.70
N GLY A 232 9.91 -2.60 4.35
CA GLY A 232 9.17 -2.82 5.60
C GLY A 232 7.78 -3.44 5.40
N ALA A 233 7.27 -3.48 4.16
CA ALA A 233 5.93 -3.96 3.80
C ALA A 233 4.84 -3.36 4.72
N GLY A 234 4.99 -2.08 5.09
CA GLY A 234 4.12 -1.38 6.01
C GLY A 234 4.40 -1.66 7.49
N TRP A 235 4.84 -2.87 7.85
CA TRP A 235 5.04 -3.25 9.25
C TRP A 235 6.18 -2.50 9.92
N LEU A 236 7.35 -2.43 9.29
CA LEU A 236 8.45 -1.62 9.83
C LEU A 236 8.21 -0.13 9.57
N ASP A 237 7.69 0.20 8.39
CA ASP A 237 7.46 1.57 7.93
C ASP A 237 6.51 2.35 8.85
N ARG A 238 5.57 1.68 9.55
CA ARG A 238 4.66 2.35 10.49
C ARG A 238 5.40 3.08 11.61
N ARG A 239 6.49 2.50 12.11
CA ARG A 239 7.33 3.12 13.15
C ARG A 239 8.12 4.29 12.60
N ASP A 240 8.58 4.18 11.34
CA ASP A 240 9.25 5.27 10.64
C ASP A 240 8.33 6.48 10.47
N LEU A 241 7.05 6.23 10.15
CA LEU A 241 6.07 7.30 10.03
C LEU A 241 5.75 7.97 11.38
N VAL A 242 5.73 7.21 12.47
CA VAL A 242 5.66 7.80 13.82
C VAL A 242 6.86 8.70 14.09
N ALA A 243 8.08 8.26 13.73
CA ALA A 243 9.30 9.08 13.89
C ALA A 243 9.21 10.36 13.04
N TRP A 244 8.70 10.30 11.81
CA TRP A 244 8.48 11.49 10.99
C TRP A 244 7.41 12.42 11.53
N CYS A 245 6.33 11.88 12.11
CA CYS A 245 5.32 12.72 12.78
C CYS A 245 5.91 13.44 14.01
N ARG A 246 6.77 12.78 14.78
CA ARG A 246 7.53 13.43 15.88
C ARG A 246 8.46 14.52 15.35
N TRP A 247 9.18 14.25 14.25
CA TRP A 247 10.03 15.26 13.62
C TRP A 247 9.23 16.53 13.23
N VAL A 248 8.01 16.37 12.72
CA VAL A 248 7.13 17.52 12.42
C VAL A 248 6.67 18.22 13.70
N ALA A 249 6.27 17.48 14.74
CA ALA A 249 5.86 18.04 16.02
C ALA A 249 6.96 18.87 16.66
N ASP A 250 8.20 18.36 16.67
CA ASP A 250 9.39 19.07 17.19
C ASP A 250 9.69 20.34 16.39
N ARG A 251 9.52 20.31 15.07
CA ARG A 251 9.81 21.44 14.19
C ARG A 251 8.73 22.53 14.20
N ALA A 252 7.45 22.11 14.19
CA ALA A 252 6.31 23.02 14.05
C ALA A 252 5.67 23.41 15.40
N GLY A 253 6.03 22.71 16.49
CA GLY A 253 5.57 22.97 17.84
C GLY A 253 4.26 22.23 18.19
N GLU A 254 3.81 22.43 19.43
CA GLU A 254 2.65 21.73 20.02
C GLU A 254 1.34 21.96 19.23
N ASP A 255 1.20 23.13 18.62
CA ASP A 255 0.03 23.48 17.79
C ASP A 255 0.08 22.88 16.37
N ALA A 256 1.08 22.09 16.04
CA ALA A 256 1.16 21.44 14.74
C ALA A 256 -0.05 20.53 14.48
N ARG A 257 -0.50 20.48 13.24
CA ARG A 257 -1.57 19.60 12.79
C ARG A 257 -1.07 18.77 11.62
N VAL A 258 -0.85 17.50 11.87
CA VAL A 258 -0.30 16.58 10.87
C VAL A 258 -1.43 15.84 10.19
N VAL A 259 -1.45 15.92 8.85
CA VAL A 259 -2.18 15.01 7.97
C VAL A 259 -1.18 13.94 7.54
N LEU A 260 -1.37 12.71 8.00
CA LEU A 260 -0.58 11.58 7.56
C LEU A 260 -1.24 10.98 6.32
N ALA A 261 -0.55 10.97 5.20
CA ALA A 261 -1.13 10.42 3.97
C ALA A 261 -0.18 9.44 3.28
N GLY A 262 -0.74 8.55 2.50
CA GLY A 262 0.05 7.62 1.72
C GLY A 262 -0.72 6.91 0.63
N ILE A 263 0.03 6.23 -0.23
CA ILE A 263 -0.51 5.47 -1.35
C ILE A 263 -0.04 4.02 -1.27
N SER A 264 -0.94 3.05 -1.49
CA SER A 264 -0.63 1.62 -1.53
C SER A 264 0.08 1.15 -0.24
N MET A 265 1.33 0.66 -0.30
CA MET A 265 2.12 0.30 0.88
C MET A 265 2.26 1.47 1.86
N GLY A 266 2.44 2.69 1.37
CA GLY A 266 2.51 3.89 2.21
C GLY A 266 1.18 4.19 2.90
N ALA A 267 0.05 3.95 2.24
CA ALA A 267 -1.28 4.08 2.84
C ALA A 267 -1.52 3.06 3.96
N ALA A 268 -1.15 1.80 3.71
CA ALA A 268 -1.21 0.75 4.71
C ALA A 268 -0.29 1.06 5.91
N SER A 269 0.91 1.60 5.64
CA SER A 269 1.85 2.07 6.67
C SER A 269 1.25 3.20 7.52
N ALA A 270 0.57 4.16 6.87
CA ALA A 270 -0.08 5.29 7.53
C ALA A 270 -1.22 4.83 8.46
N ILE A 271 -2.07 3.91 7.99
CA ILE A 271 -3.13 3.31 8.82
C ILE A 271 -2.51 2.61 10.04
N MET A 272 -1.46 1.81 9.83
CA MET A 272 -0.81 1.10 10.94
C MET A 272 -0.10 2.05 11.91
N ALA A 273 0.48 3.15 11.43
CA ALA A 273 1.06 4.19 12.28
C ALA A 273 -0.01 4.87 13.17
N CYS A 274 -1.21 5.11 12.61
CA CYS A 274 -2.33 5.67 13.36
C CYS A 274 -2.87 4.75 14.47
N GLY A 275 -2.57 3.45 14.40
CA GLY A 275 -2.91 2.48 15.46
C GLY A 275 -1.81 2.27 16.50
N GLU A 276 -0.71 3.03 16.48
CA GLU A 276 0.38 2.95 17.47
C GLU A 276 0.06 3.81 18.71
N ASP A 277 0.28 3.26 19.88
CA ASP A 277 -0.05 3.90 21.16
C ASP A 277 0.74 5.20 21.43
N ASP A 278 1.90 5.36 20.78
CA ASP A 278 2.82 6.50 20.95
C ASP A 278 2.83 7.43 19.72
N LEU A 279 1.75 7.36 18.91
CA LEU A 279 1.53 8.33 17.83
C LEU A 279 1.40 9.75 18.42
N PRO A 280 2.11 10.76 17.89
CA PRO A 280 1.98 12.13 18.35
C PRO A 280 0.53 12.65 18.24
N GLU A 281 0.06 13.34 19.28
CA GLU A 281 -1.29 13.94 19.30
C GLU A 281 -1.52 14.97 18.18
N GLN A 282 -0.45 15.49 17.60
CA GLN A 282 -0.48 16.39 16.45
C GLN A 282 -1.03 15.73 15.18
N VAL A 283 -1.04 14.39 15.10
CA VAL A 283 -1.66 13.68 13.97
C VAL A 283 -3.19 13.77 14.09
N ARG A 284 -3.79 14.52 13.17
CA ARG A 284 -5.22 14.87 13.20
C ARG A 284 -6.06 14.17 12.17
N ALA A 285 -5.44 13.68 11.10
CA ALA A 285 -6.14 13.02 10.00
C ALA A 285 -5.19 12.03 9.30
N CYS A 286 -5.75 10.95 8.76
CA CYS A 286 -5.04 10.02 7.88
C CYS A 286 -5.79 9.92 6.54
N VAL A 287 -5.08 10.03 5.41
CA VAL A 287 -5.62 9.80 4.07
C VAL A 287 -4.90 8.61 3.44
N ALA A 288 -5.62 7.52 3.24
CA ALA A 288 -5.08 6.25 2.78
C ALA A 288 -5.65 5.88 1.41
N ASP A 289 -4.85 6.05 0.35
CA ASP A 289 -5.22 5.73 -1.03
C ASP A 289 -4.77 4.32 -1.39
N CYS A 290 -5.72 3.46 -1.80
CA CYS A 290 -5.55 2.06 -2.21
C CYS A 290 -4.75 1.19 -1.20
N ALA A 291 -5.04 1.33 0.09
CA ALA A 291 -4.43 0.53 1.15
C ALA A 291 -4.95 -0.92 1.15
N TYR A 292 -4.04 -1.89 1.29
CA TYR A 292 -4.44 -3.27 1.59
C TYR A 292 -4.88 -3.41 3.06
N ASP A 293 -5.68 -4.43 3.34
CA ASP A 293 -6.12 -4.78 4.70
C ASP A 293 -5.16 -5.77 5.39
N ASP A 294 -4.54 -6.67 4.59
CA ASP A 294 -3.54 -7.65 5.00
C ASP A 294 -2.49 -7.80 3.89
N PHE A 295 -1.22 -7.54 4.20
CA PHE A 295 -0.12 -7.67 3.23
C PHE A 295 0.04 -9.09 2.70
N TRP A 296 -0.13 -10.09 3.58
CA TRP A 296 0.04 -11.48 3.18
C TRP A 296 -1.01 -11.92 2.16
N ASP A 297 -2.27 -11.55 2.37
CA ASP A 297 -3.35 -11.84 1.44
C ASP A 297 -3.17 -11.11 0.11
N THR A 298 -2.69 -9.86 0.17
CA THR A 298 -2.31 -9.08 -1.03
C THR A 298 -1.19 -9.78 -1.80
N ALA A 299 -0.12 -10.20 -1.14
CA ALA A 299 1.01 -10.90 -1.78
C ALA A 299 0.57 -12.23 -2.42
N VAL A 300 -0.29 -13.00 -1.74
CA VAL A 300 -0.88 -14.22 -2.29
C VAL A 300 -1.73 -13.91 -3.53
N GLY A 301 -2.54 -12.87 -3.48
CA GLY A 301 -3.35 -12.41 -4.60
C GLY A 301 -2.51 -12.00 -5.81
N VAL A 302 -1.50 -11.18 -5.60
CA VAL A 302 -0.58 -10.69 -6.64
C VAL A 302 0.16 -11.84 -7.32
N VAL A 303 0.75 -12.76 -6.55
CA VAL A 303 1.50 -13.90 -7.10
C VAL A 303 0.59 -14.87 -7.84
N SER A 304 -0.60 -15.13 -7.29
CA SER A 304 -1.55 -16.07 -7.90
C SER A 304 -2.21 -15.54 -9.16
N SER A 305 -2.43 -14.23 -9.26
CA SER A 305 -3.08 -13.59 -10.41
C SER A 305 -2.10 -13.07 -11.46
N GLY A 306 -0.85 -12.78 -11.07
CA GLY A 306 0.12 -12.09 -11.91
C GLY A 306 -0.24 -10.63 -12.16
N SER A 307 -0.98 -9.98 -11.25
CA SER A 307 -1.52 -8.63 -11.43
C SER A 307 -0.46 -7.53 -11.59
N LEU A 308 0.78 -7.79 -11.18
CA LEU A 308 1.92 -6.88 -11.41
C LEU A 308 2.76 -7.27 -12.64
N GLY A 309 2.18 -8.00 -13.60
CA GLY A 309 2.85 -8.37 -14.86
C GLY A 309 3.80 -9.56 -14.75
N THR A 310 3.85 -10.25 -13.62
CA THR A 310 4.52 -11.54 -13.49
C THR A 310 3.63 -12.68 -13.97
N PRO A 311 4.17 -13.79 -14.51
CA PRO A 311 3.33 -14.94 -14.80
C PRO A 311 2.61 -15.43 -13.54
N PRO A 312 1.29 -15.74 -13.61
CA PRO A 312 0.58 -16.35 -12.50
C PRO A 312 1.25 -17.65 -12.06
N MET A 313 1.46 -17.81 -10.75
CA MET A 313 2.06 -19.01 -10.19
C MET A 313 1.42 -19.39 -8.86
N PRO A 314 1.52 -20.66 -8.43
CA PRO A 314 1.09 -21.05 -7.09
C PRO A 314 1.83 -20.23 -6.01
N ALA A 315 1.09 -19.48 -5.21
CA ALA A 315 1.68 -18.66 -4.16
C ALA A 315 2.40 -19.54 -3.10
N HIS A 316 1.81 -20.68 -2.77
CA HIS A 316 2.40 -21.66 -1.87
C HIS A 316 3.08 -22.81 -2.64
N PRO A 317 4.26 -23.26 -2.25
CA PRO A 317 5.05 -22.88 -1.05
C PRO A 317 6.01 -21.69 -1.27
N VAL A 318 5.95 -20.99 -2.41
CA VAL A 318 6.94 -19.97 -2.79
C VAL A 318 6.98 -18.83 -1.76
N LEU A 319 5.82 -18.27 -1.43
CA LEU A 319 5.72 -17.20 -0.43
C LEU A 319 6.02 -17.66 0.98
N ASP A 320 5.68 -18.91 1.35
CA ASP A 320 6.00 -19.46 2.67
C ASP A 320 7.52 -19.55 2.87
N ILE A 321 8.23 -20.01 1.83
CA ILE A 321 9.68 -20.05 1.83
C ILE A 321 10.27 -18.64 1.88
N ALA A 322 9.72 -17.69 1.11
CA ALA A 322 10.16 -16.29 1.13
C ALA A 322 9.98 -15.66 2.51
N ARG A 323 8.82 -15.86 3.13
CA ARG A 323 8.52 -15.41 4.49
C ARG A 323 9.49 -15.97 5.52
N LEU A 324 9.74 -17.30 5.48
CA LEU A 324 10.70 -17.95 6.36
C LEU A 324 12.11 -17.41 6.17
N LEU A 325 12.57 -17.29 4.92
CA LEU A 325 13.90 -16.78 4.61
C LEU A 325 14.06 -15.33 5.05
N LEU A 326 13.04 -14.48 4.87
CA LEU A 326 13.08 -13.10 5.32
C LEU A 326 13.20 -13.02 6.85
N ARG A 327 12.42 -13.81 7.59
CA ARG A 327 12.49 -13.88 9.07
C ARG A 327 13.86 -14.32 9.59
N LEU A 328 14.55 -15.19 8.85
CA LEU A 328 15.88 -15.70 9.24
C LEU A 328 17.04 -14.75 8.87
N ARG A 329 16.79 -13.68 8.11
CA ARG A 329 17.79 -12.70 7.74
C ARG A 329 18.04 -11.70 8.88
N ARG A 330 19.26 -11.15 8.92
CA ARG A 330 19.60 -10.05 9.86
C ARG A 330 18.68 -8.85 9.56
N GLY A 331 18.03 -8.32 10.60
CA GLY A 331 17.03 -7.26 10.42
C GLY A 331 15.74 -7.72 9.74
N GLY A 332 15.57 -9.04 9.56
CA GLY A 332 14.34 -9.61 8.99
C GLY A 332 13.17 -9.58 9.98
N TYR A 333 11.99 -9.64 9.42
CA TYR A 333 10.73 -9.57 10.17
C TYR A 333 9.69 -10.50 9.55
N ASP A 334 8.54 -10.64 10.20
CA ASP A 334 7.41 -11.40 9.64
C ASP A 334 6.50 -10.48 8.84
N VAL A 335 6.53 -10.59 7.51
CA VAL A 335 5.70 -9.78 6.60
C VAL A 335 4.19 -9.96 6.84
N ALA A 336 3.77 -11.11 7.39
CA ALA A 336 2.37 -11.35 7.73
C ALA A 336 1.91 -10.60 9.00
N SER A 337 2.81 -9.86 9.66
CA SER A 337 2.45 -8.93 10.73
C SER A 337 1.87 -7.61 10.20
N ALA A 338 2.07 -7.31 8.91
CA ALA A 338 1.55 -6.09 8.28
C ALA A 338 0.04 -6.22 8.01
N LYS A 339 -0.76 -5.84 9.00
CA LYS A 339 -2.23 -5.94 9.04
C LYS A 339 -2.86 -4.60 9.39
N PRO A 340 -3.07 -3.71 8.40
CA PRO A 340 -3.81 -2.47 8.62
C PRO A 340 -5.21 -2.69 9.21
N LEU A 341 -5.83 -3.84 8.89
CA LEU A 341 -7.14 -4.22 9.43
C LEU A 341 -7.17 -4.22 10.98
N ASP A 342 -6.10 -4.75 11.60
CA ASP A 342 -6.01 -4.79 13.06
C ASP A 342 -5.68 -3.41 13.67
N ALA A 343 -5.03 -2.54 12.91
CA ALA A 343 -4.58 -1.23 13.36
C ALA A 343 -5.69 -0.17 13.25
N ILE A 344 -6.47 -0.17 12.18
CA ILE A 344 -7.49 0.85 11.93
C ILE A 344 -8.56 0.88 13.03
N ALA A 345 -8.88 -0.28 13.62
CA ALA A 345 -9.82 -0.39 14.74
C ALA A 345 -9.31 0.30 16.03
N ARG A 346 -8.01 0.62 16.10
CA ARG A 346 -7.36 1.32 17.21
C ARG A 346 -6.87 2.71 16.84
N SER A 347 -7.19 3.17 15.62
CA SER A 347 -6.68 4.45 15.14
C SER A 347 -7.10 5.61 16.06
N GLY A 348 -6.13 6.37 16.53
CA GLY A 348 -6.34 7.59 17.31
C GLY A 348 -6.73 8.80 16.47
N ALA A 349 -6.67 8.68 15.13
CA ALA A 349 -7.01 9.74 14.19
C ALA A 349 -8.08 9.27 13.19
N PRO A 350 -8.97 10.14 12.72
CA PRO A 350 -9.88 9.87 11.62
C PRO A 350 -9.12 9.40 10.36
N VAL A 351 -9.66 8.42 9.64
CA VAL A 351 -9.06 7.86 8.42
C VAL A 351 -10.02 8.01 7.25
N LEU A 352 -9.58 8.68 6.19
CA LEU A 352 -10.23 8.64 4.88
C LEU A 352 -9.59 7.53 4.04
N LEU A 353 -10.37 6.53 3.69
CA LEU A 353 -10.02 5.48 2.75
C LEU A 353 -10.46 5.90 1.35
N VAL A 354 -9.53 5.94 0.39
CA VAL A 354 -9.84 6.14 -1.02
C VAL A 354 -9.47 4.88 -1.78
N GLN A 355 -10.38 4.37 -2.62
CA GLN A 355 -10.17 3.11 -3.32
C GLN A 355 -10.67 3.17 -4.76
N GLY A 356 -9.84 2.74 -5.70
CA GLY A 356 -10.28 2.50 -7.08
C GLY A 356 -11.14 1.24 -7.18
N GLU A 357 -12.30 1.32 -7.85
CA GLU A 357 -13.21 0.17 -8.01
C GLU A 357 -12.62 -0.94 -8.88
N ASP A 358 -11.75 -0.59 -9.84
CA ASP A 358 -11.11 -1.51 -10.77
C ASP A 358 -9.67 -1.89 -10.36
N ASP A 359 -9.32 -1.67 -9.10
CA ASP A 359 -8.01 -2.05 -8.56
C ASP A 359 -7.87 -3.58 -8.49
N ARG A 360 -6.89 -4.13 -9.22
CA ARG A 360 -6.60 -5.56 -9.27
C ARG A 360 -5.38 -5.97 -8.45
N VAL A 361 -4.66 -5.01 -7.93
CA VAL A 361 -3.51 -5.24 -7.02
C VAL A 361 -4.01 -5.30 -5.59
N VAL A 362 -4.81 -4.30 -5.20
CA VAL A 362 -5.52 -4.20 -3.92
C VAL A 362 -7.02 -4.15 -4.23
N PRO A 363 -7.71 -5.29 -4.26
CA PRO A 363 -9.13 -5.33 -4.62
C PRO A 363 -10.00 -4.51 -3.65
N ALA A 364 -11.04 -3.87 -4.20
CA ALA A 364 -11.89 -2.92 -3.48
C ALA A 364 -12.55 -3.49 -2.20
N HIS A 365 -12.74 -4.81 -2.12
CA HIS A 365 -13.27 -5.44 -0.89
C HIS A 365 -12.35 -5.29 0.32
N MET A 366 -11.03 -5.06 0.11
CA MET A 366 -10.10 -4.79 1.22
C MET A 366 -10.40 -3.45 1.87
N ALA A 367 -10.74 -2.43 1.07
CA ALA A 367 -11.18 -1.14 1.60
C ALA A 367 -12.53 -1.26 2.34
N ASP A 368 -13.46 -2.12 1.87
CA ASP A 368 -14.70 -2.42 2.60
C ASP A 368 -14.42 -3.06 3.96
N ALA A 369 -13.45 -3.98 4.01
CA ALA A 369 -13.04 -4.63 5.25
C ALA A 369 -12.42 -3.61 6.23
N LEU A 370 -11.55 -2.72 5.74
CA LEU A 370 -10.97 -1.64 6.54
C LEU A 370 -12.05 -0.70 7.07
N ALA A 371 -12.98 -0.28 6.24
CA ALA A 371 -14.10 0.60 6.64
C ALA A 371 -15.00 -0.07 7.69
N ALA A 372 -15.28 -1.36 7.53
CA ALA A 372 -16.05 -2.12 8.52
C ALA A 372 -15.32 -2.22 9.87
N ALA A 373 -14.00 -2.43 9.85
CA ALA A 373 -13.18 -2.48 11.06
C ALA A 373 -13.07 -1.11 11.73
N ALA A 374 -13.01 -0.04 10.96
CA ALA A 374 -12.99 1.34 11.44
C ALA A 374 -14.29 1.76 12.17
N GLY A 375 -15.42 1.17 11.81
CA GLY A 375 -16.72 1.37 12.48
C GLY A 375 -16.92 0.59 13.78
N GLY A 376 -15.92 -0.19 14.25
CA GLY A 376 -15.97 -0.96 15.49
C GLY A 376 -16.04 -0.08 16.75
N ALA A 377 -16.45 -0.66 17.89
CA ALA A 377 -16.69 0.04 19.16
C ALA A 377 -15.44 0.75 19.76
N ALA A 378 -14.25 0.45 19.26
CA ALA A 378 -12.99 1.06 19.70
C ALA A 378 -12.48 2.12 18.70
N ALA A 379 -13.12 2.27 17.54
CA ALA A 379 -12.71 3.24 16.52
C ALA A 379 -13.19 4.65 16.88
N GLY A 380 -12.36 5.64 16.64
CA GLY A 380 -12.76 7.06 16.75
C GLY A 380 -13.86 7.42 15.75
N GLU A 381 -14.63 8.46 16.03
CA GLU A 381 -15.60 9.00 15.08
C GLU A 381 -14.86 9.61 13.88
N GLY A 382 -15.46 9.58 12.68
CA GLY A 382 -15.02 10.32 11.51
C GLY A 382 -14.24 9.54 10.46
N HIS A 383 -14.26 8.21 10.48
CA HIS A 383 -13.71 7.40 9.38
C HIS A 383 -14.64 7.44 8.16
N GLU A 384 -14.06 7.56 6.97
CA GLU A 384 -14.78 7.64 5.71
C GLU A 384 -14.19 6.69 4.65
N LEU A 385 -15.03 6.19 3.74
CA LEU A 385 -14.61 5.42 2.56
C LEU A 385 -15.21 6.04 1.30
N VAL A 386 -14.35 6.31 0.32
CA VAL A 386 -14.74 6.74 -1.01
C VAL A 386 -14.19 5.78 -2.06
N LYS A 387 -15.07 5.29 -2.93
CA LYS A 387 -14.71 4.48 -4.07
C LYS A 387 -14.76 5.31 -5.35
N VAL A 388 -13.70 5.24 -6.14
CA VAL A 388 -13.57 6.00 -7.39
C VAL A 388 -13.80 5.04 -8.56
N PRO A 389 -14.87 5.22 -9.35
CA PRO A 389 -15.16 4.39 -10.51
C PRO A 389 -14.08 4.51 -11.60
N SER A 390 -13.88 3.44 -12.36
CA SER A 390 -12.91 3.39 -13.47
C SER A 390 -11.49 3.78 -13.02
N ALA A 391 -11.11 3.42 -11.80
CA ALA A 391 -9.79 3.65 -11.26
C ALA A 391 -9.13 2.31 -10.91
N GLY A 392 -7.95 2.07 -11.48
CA GLY A 392 -7.08 0.97 -11.08
C GLY A 392 -6.17 1.35 -9.92
N HIS A 393 -5.16 0.52 -9.64
CA HIS A 393 -4.24 0.73 -8.53
C HIS A 393 -3.48 2.06 -8.65
N CYS A 394 -3.48 2.85 -7.59
CA CYS A 394 -2.83 4.17 -7.53
C CYS A 394 -3.34 5.18 -8.58
N CYS A 395 -4.54 4.99 -9.12
CA CYS A 395 -5.06 5.83 -10.20
C CYS A 395 -6.31 6.65 -9.81
N ALA A 396 -6.80 6.55 -8.58
CA ALA A 396 -8.00 7.24 -8.13
C ALA A 396 -7.92 8.77 -8.34
N VAL A 397 -6.80 9.37 -7.97
CA VAL A 397 -6.53 10.81 -8.11
C VAL A 397 -6.54 11.30 -9.57
N PHE A 398 -6.33 10.42 -10.54
CA PHE A 398 -6.32 10.73 -11.97
C PHE A 398 -7.60 10.31 -12.70
N ALA A 399 -8.30 9.28 -12.21
CA ALA A 399 -9.55 8.82 -12.80
C ALA A 399 -10.68 9.84 -12.62
N ASP A 400 -10.78 10.41 -11.42
CA ASP A 400 -11.71 11.50 -11.12
C ASP A 400 -11.06 12.50 -10.15
N PRO A 401 -10.24 13.44 -10.67
CA PRO A 401 -9.54 14.42 -9.86
C PRO A 401 -10.48 15.33 -9.04
N ASP A 402 -11.63 15.66 -9.60
CA ASP A 402 -12.59 16.57 -8.94
C ASP A 402 -13.20 15.90 -7.71
N LEU A 403 -13.72 14.69 -7.87
CA LEU A 403 -14.22 13.88 -6.74
C LEU A 403 -13.13 13.64 -5.70
N TYR A 404 -11.93 13.24 -6.14
CA TYR A 404 -10.82 12.94 -5.23
C TYR A 404 -10.49 14.14 -4.34
N TRP A 405 -10.28 15.30 -4.96
CA TRP A 405 -9.85 16.50 -4.21
C TRP A 405 -11.00 17.20 -3.47
N GLU A 406 -12.25 17.04 -3.90
CA GLU A 406 -13.42 17.48 -3.14
C GLU A 406 -13.48 16.74 -1.79
N VAL A 407 -13.37 15.41 -1.82
CA VAL A 407 -13.46 14.57 -0.63
C VAL A 407 -12.24 14.75 0.28
N VAL A 408 -11.03 14.69 -0.26
CA VAL A 408 -9.79 14.92 0.50
C VAL A 408 -9.79 16.32 1.13
N GLY A 409 -10.20 17.35 0.37
CA GLY A 409 -10.27 18.72 0.86
C GLY A 409 -11.28 18.90 1.99
N ALA A 410 -12.46 18.31 1.86
CA ALA A 410 -13.50 18.34 2.90
C ALA A 410 -13.02 17.62 4.17
N PHE A 411 -12.45 16.43 4.03
CA PHE A 411 -11.94 15.62 5.13
C PHE A 411 -10.79 16.31 5.89
N VAL A 412 -9.78 16.80 5.16
CA VAL A 412 -8.65 17.53 5.73
C VAL A 412 -9.13 18.83 6.40
N GLY A 413 -10.08 19.55 5.78
CA GLY A 413 -10.64 20.75 6.34
C GLY A 413 -11.44 20.54 7.64
N ALA A 414 -12.09 19.39 7.77
CA ALA A 414 -12.88 19.05 8.95
C ALA A 414 -12.00 18.60 10.15
N HIS A 415 -10.87 17.99 9.90
CA HIS A 415 -10.09 17.30 10.95
C HIS A 415 -8.72 17.93 11.25
N SER A 416 -8.21 18.84 10.42
CA SER A 416 -6.85 19.37 10.62
C SER A 416 -6.70 20.89 10.55
#